data_442eed9b6425c9c316fc5fd1b5f0ea7b
#
_entry.id   442eed9b6425c9c316fc5fd1b5f0ea7b
#
_cell.length_a   1.000
_cell.length_b   1.000
_cell.length_c   1.000
_cell.angle_alpha   90.00
_cell.angle_beta   90.00
_cell.angle_gamma   90.00
#
_symmetry.space_group_name_H-M   'P 1'
#
loop_
_entity.id
_entity.type
_entity.pdbx_description
1 polymer ?
#
loop_
_entity_poly.entity_id
_entity_poly.type
_entity_poly.pdbx_seq_one_letter_code
_entity_poly.pdbx_strand_id
1 'polypeptide(L)'
;MKGIVLAGGSGTRLYPLTKVTSKQLLPIYDKPMIYYPLSTLMLAGIRDILIISTPEDTPRFEALLGDGSQFGISLKYKVQPSPDGLAQAFILGEEFLGGGAGAMVLGDNIFYGNGFRSMLKSAVANAEKNGRATVFGYYVPDPERFGVVEFDENGKALSIEEKPKEPKSNYAVTGLYFYPAGVSDRANQVKPSARGELEITTLNDMYLNDGLLDVQLLGRGFAWLDTGTMKSLLDAANFVEMIQSRQGITISAPEEVAYVNGFIGKERLQESAQMYGKSPYGEHLKAVAEGKVRY
;
A
#
# COMPACT_ATOMS: atom_id res chain seq x y z
N MET A 1 -4.61 0.93 -15.10
CA MET A 1 -3.46 0.99 -14.15
C MET A 1 -3.18 -0.39 -13.58
N LYS A 2 -1.91 -0.72 -13.37
CA LYS A 2 -1.48 -1.93 -12.66
C LYS A 2 -0.88 -1.55 -11.30
N GLY A 3 -0.91 -2.47 -10.33
CA GLY A 3 -0.44 -2.22 -8.97
C GLY A 3 0.77 -3.07 -8.59
N ILE A 4 1.60 -2.56 -7.69
CA ILE A 4 2.71 -3.29 -7.07
C ILE A 4 2.51 -3.23 -5.55
N VAL A 5 2.57 -4.38 -4.89
CA VAL A 5 2.75 -4.46 -3.44
C VAL A 5 4.21 -4.83 -3.19
N LEU A 6 4.97 -3.92 -2.59
CA LEU A 6 6.36 -4.20 -2.24
C LEU A 6 6.42 -4.80 -0.84
N ALA A 7 6.59 -6.11 -0.78
CA ALA A 7 6.61 -6.92 0.45
C ALA A 7 8.00 -7.53 0.69
N GLY A 8 9.05 -6.79 0.36
CA GLY A 8 10.45 -7.18 0.57
C GLY A 8 10.99 -6.71 1.92
N GLY A 9 12.30 -6.89 2.08
CA GLY A 9 13.05 -6.46 3.26
C GLY A 9 13.22 -7.54 4.33
N SER A 10 14.33 -7.48 5.06
CA SER A 10 14.74 -8.51 6.04
C SER A 10 13.94 -8.52 7.33
N GLY A 11 13.15 -7.47 7.61
CA GLY A 11 12.34 -7.38 8.82
C GLY A 11 13.13 -7.43 10.15
N THR A 12 14.44 -7.18 10.15
CA THR A 12 15.33 -7.36 11.32
C THR A 12 14.92 -6.57 12.55
N ARG A 13 14.27 -5.41 12.37
CA ARG A 13 13.72 -4.60 13.47
C ARG A 13 12.61 -5.31 14.27
N LEU A 14 12.03 -6.38 13.70
CA LEU A 14 10.98 -7.20 14.31
C LEU A 14 11.51 -8.58 14.78
N TYR A 15 12.83 -8.79 14.85
CA TYR A 15 13.34 -10.03 15.42
C TYR A 15 12.94 -10.15 16.91
N PRO A 16 12.58 -11.38 17.37
CA PRO A 16 12.64 -12.68 16.67
C PRO A 16 11.42 -13.04 15.83
N LEU A 17 10.36 -12.22 15.75
CA LEU A 17 9.10 -12.56 15.04
C LEU A 17 9.32 -12.89 13.56
N THR A 18 10.25 -12.21 12.93
CA THR A 18 10.53 -12.31 11.47
C THR A 18 11.72 -13.22 11.14
N LYS A 19 12.17 -14.07 12.09
CA LYS A 19 13.28 -15.01 11.82
C LYS A 19 12.96 -16.07 10.76
N VAL A 20 11.70 -16.46 10.66
CA VAL A 20 11.25 -17.56 9.80
C VAL A 20 10.05 -17.18 8.92
N THR A 21 9.70 -15.89 8.89
CA THR A 21 8.56 -15.41 8.10
C THR A 21 8.72 -13.94 7.74
N SER A 22 8.15 -13.54 6.62
CA SER A 22 8.04 -12.13 6.23
C SER A 22 7.25 -11.34 7.27
N LYS A 23 7.65 -10.07 7.47
CA LYS A 23 6.89 -9.12 8.30
C LYS A 23 5.43 -9.02 7.83
N GLN A 24 5.21 -8.97 6.53
CA GLN A 24 3.89 -8.79 5.93
C GLN A 24 2.97 -10.01 6.05
N LEU A 25 3.49 -11.14 6.54
CA LEU A 25 2.71 -12.33 6.91
C LEU A 25 2.34 -12.36 8.39
N LEU A 26 2.91 -11.48 9.21
CA LEU A 26 2.51 -11.35 10.61
C LEU A 26 1.07 -10.85 10.71
N PRO A 27 0.31 -11.30 11.73
CA PRO A 27 -1.05 -10.85 11.92
C PRO A 27 -1.09 -9.38 12.38
N ILE A 28 -2.02 -8.63 11.82
CA ILE A 28 -2.51 -7.36 12.39
C ILE A 28 -3.94 -7.62 12.81
N TYR A 29 -4.15 -7.85 14.09
CA TYR A 29 -5.40 -8.24 14.73
C TYR A 29 -5.96 -9.54 14.14
N ASP A 30 -6.84 -9.49 13.14
CA ASP A 30 -7.66 -10.61 12.65
C ASP A 30 -7.20 -11.22 11.30
N LYS A 31 -6.17 -10.64 10.66
CA LYS A 31 -5.70 -11.10 9.34
C LYS A 31 -4.23 -10.78 9.09
N PRO A 32 -3.58 -11.43 8.11
CA PRO A 32 -2.21 -11.11 7.72
C PRO A 32 -2.06 -9.66 7.26
N MET A 33 -0.94 -9.03 7.61
CA MET A 33 -0.65 -7.62 7.28
C MET A 33 -0.80 -7.32 5.79
N ILE A 34 -0.39 -8.24 4.90
CA ILE A 34 -0.45 -8.05 3.44
C ILE A 34 -1.88 -7.77 2.91
N TYR A 35 -2.93 -8.17 3.63
CA TYR A 35 -4.31 -7.94 3.23
C TYR A 35 -4.67 -6.44 3.20
N TYR A 36 -4.04 -5.63 4.05
CA TYR A 36 -4.30 -4.18 4.12
C TYR A 36 -3.80 -3.45 2.87
N PRO A 37 -2.51 -3.53 2.48
CA PRO A 37 -2.04 -2.89 1.26
C PRO A 37 -2.68 -3.49 -0.01
N LEU A 38 -2.94 -4.80 -0.05
CA LEU A 38 -3.67 -5.43 -1.16
C LEU A 38 -5.06 -4.78 -1.31
N SER A 39 -5.82 -4.68 -0.22
CA SER A 39 -7.13 -4.01 -0.20
C SER A 39 -7.06 -2.54 -0.62
N THR A 40 -5.97 -1.83 -0.28
CA THR A 40 -5.76 -0.44 -0.70
C THR A 40 -5.70 -0.31 -2.22
N LEU A 41 -4.93 -1.16 -2.91
CA LEU A 41 -4.90 -1.17 -4.38
C LEU A 41 -6.25 -1.59 -4.98
N MET A 42 -6.91 -2.58 -4.39
CA MET A 42 -8.24 -3.01 -4.82
C MET A 42 -9.28 -1.88 -4.66
N LEU A 43 -9.26 -1.11 -3.56
CA LEU A 43 -10.13 0.06 -3.36
C LEU A 43 -9.91 1.14 -4.43
N ALA A 44 -8.69 1.28 -4.93
CA ALA A 44 -8.37 2.15 -6.06
C ALA A 44 -8.99 1.67 -7.39
N GLY A 45 -9.50 0.44 -7.45
CA GLY A 45 -10.04 -0.18 -8.65
C GLY A 45 -9.01 -1.01 -9.43
N ILE A 46 -7.82 -1.23 -8.87
CA ILE A 46 -6.73 -1.97 -9.53
C ILE A 46 -6.95 -3.47 -9.35
N ARG A 47 -6.87 -4.21 -10.47
CA ARG A 47 -7.11 -5.67 -10.50
C ARG A 47 -5.89 -6.49 -10.89
N ASP A 48 -4.95 -5.91 -11.65
CA ASP A 48 -3.69 -6.57 -12.00
C ASP A 48 -2.63 -6.11 -11.01
N ILE A 49 -2.15 -7.01 -10.14
CA ILE A 49 -1.25 -6.67 -9.03
C ILE A 49 -0.05 -7.60 -9.02
N LEU A 50 1.14 -7.02 -8.89
CA LEU A 50 2.40 -7.71 -8.72
C LEU A 50 2.83 -7.64 -7.24
N ILE A 51 3.05 -8.80 -6.63
CA ILE A 51 3.67 -8.92 -5.31
C ILE A 51 5.17 -9.07 -5.50
N ILE A 52 5.96 -8.15 -4.99
CA ILE A 52 7.43 -8.22 -5.01
C ILE A 52 7.91 -8.57 -3.60
N SER A 53 8.64 -9.67 -3.46
CA SER A 53 9.13 -10.14 -2.16
C SER A 53 10.49 -10.81 -2.26
N THR A 54 11.03 -11.24 -1.11
CA THR A 54 12.30 -11.98 -1.04
C THR A 54 12.17 -13.38 -1.65
N PRO A 55 13.30 -14.02 -2.04
CA PRO A 55 13.27 -15.41 -2.53
C PRO A 55 12.62 -16.37 -1.54
N GLU A 56 12.86 -16.19 -0.23
CA GLU A 56 12.37 -17.08 0.82
C GLU A 56 10.87 -16.91 1.08
N ASP A 57 10.34 -15.70 0.92
CA ASP A 57 8.97 -15.39 1.31
C ASP A 57 7.98 -15.41 0.12
N THR A 58 8.47 -15.26 -1.11
CA THR A 58 7.60 -15.31 -2.31
C THR A 58 6.72 -16.56 -2.36
N PRO A 59 7.21 -17.79 -2.12
CA PRO A 59 6.36 -18.99 -2.10
C PRO A 59 5.27 -18.96 -1.01
N ARG A 60 5.51 -18.27 0.10
CA ARG A 60 4.53 -18.14 1.19
C ARG A 60 3.40 -17.19 0.81
N PHE A 61 3.72 -16.10 0.09
CA PHE A 61 2.69 -15.21 -0.47
C PHE A 61 1.87 -15.91 -1.54
N GLU A 62 2.50 -16.71 -2.41
CA GLU A 62 1.81 -17.52 -3.39
C GLU A 62 0.87 -18.54 -2.73
N ALA A 63 1.31 -19.20 -1.66
CA ALA A 63 0.48 -20.14 -0.90
C ALA A 63 -0.71 -19.45 -0.19
N LEU A 64 -0.53 -18.21 0.30
CA LEU A 64 -1.58 -17.46 0.98
C LEU A 64 -2.60 -16.85 0.01
N LEU A 65 -2.13 -16.25 -1.08
CA LEU A 65 -2.94 -15.36 -1.93
C LEU A 65 -3.32 -16.02 -3.26
N GLY A 66 -2.69 -17.13 -3.64
CA GLY A 66 -2.94 -17.82 -4.91
C GLY A 66 -2.72 -16.92 -6.12
N ASP A 67 -3.54 -17.09 -7.13
CA ASP A 67 -3.55 -16.26 -8.35
C ASP A 67 -4.45 -15.03 -8.25
N GLY A 68 -5.12 -14.82 -7.10
CA GLY A 68 -6.03 -13.71 -6.85
C GLY A 68 -7.45 -13.91 -7.37
N SER A 69 -7.75 -15.02 -8.03
CA SER A 69 -9.09 -15.29 -8.63
C SER A 69 -10.20 -15.29 -7.59
N GLN A 70 -9.91 -15.69 -6.34
CA GLN A 70 -10.85 -15.64 -5.21
C GLN A 70 -11.32 -14.21 -4.89
N PHE A 71 -10.52 -13.20 -5.21
CA PHE A 71 -10.84 -11.77 -5.06
C PHE A 71 -11.25 -11.10 -6.38
N GLY A 72 -11.35 -11.87 -7.49
CA GLY A 72 -11.64 -11.33 -8.80
C GLY A 72 -10.54 -10.41 -9.36
N ILE A 73 -9.30 -10.61 -8.93
CA ILE A 73 -8.09 -9.92 -9.38
C ILE A 73 -7.10 -10.92 -9.98
N SER A 74 -6.03 -10.44 -10.60
CA SER A 74 -4.92 -11.24 -11.09
C SER A 74 -3.67 -10.89 -10.28
N LEU A 75 -3.11 -11.87 -9.58
CA LEU A 75 -1.86 -11.74 -8.85
C LEU A 75 -0.72 -12.37 -9.63
N LYS A 76 0.39 -11.64 -9.71
CA LYS A 76 1.69 -12.14 -10.16
C LYS A 76 2.72 -11.92 -9.06
N TYR A 77 3.81 -12.67 -9.14
CA TYR A 77 4.85 -12.65 -8.12
C TYR A 77 6.20 -12.42 -8.77
N LYS A 78 7.06 -11.63 -8.10
CA LYS A 78 8.42 -11.36 -8.55
C LYS A 78 9.36 -11.38 -7.36
N VAL A 79 10.48 -12.04 -7.52
CA VAL A 79 11.54 -12.05 -6.50
C VAL A 79 12.35 -10.76 -6.58
N GLN A 80 12.55 -10.12 -5.43
CA GLN A 80 13.54 -9.05 -5.22
C GLN A 80 14.80 -9.70 -4.62
N PRO A 81 15.90 -9.80 -5.38
CA PRO A 81 17.11 -10.51 -4.92
C PRO A 81 17.81 -9.79 -3.76
N SER A 82 17.78 -8.45 -3.77
CA SER A 82 18.36 -7.57 -2.75
C SER A 82 17.49 -6.34 -2.56
N PRO A 83 17.41 -5.79 -1.33
CA PRO A 83 16.58 -4.62 -1.03
C PRO A 83 17.30 -3.31 -1.40
N ASP A 84 17.49 -3.06 -2.70
CA ASP A 84 18.29 -1.94 -3.21
C ASP A 84 17.52 -0.59 -3.24
N GLY A 85 16.40 -0.51 -2.56
CA GLY A 85 15.58 0.70 -2.44
C GLY A 85 14.18 0.56 -3.05
N LEU A 86 13.29 1.51 -2.73
CA LEU A 86 11.88 1.41 -3.11
C LEU A 86 11.65 1.63 -4.62
N ALA A 87 12.44 2.48 -5.28
CA ALA A 87 12.31 2.71 -6.72
C ALA A 87 12.64 1.47 -7.54
N GLN A 88 13.45 0.52 -7.02
CA GLN A 88 13.74 -0.76 -7.65
C GLN A 88 12.48 -1.56 -7.99
N ALA A 89 11.39 -1.39 -7.24
CA ALA A 89 10.13 -2.08 -7.50
C ALA A 89 9.58 -1.79 -8.91
N PHE A 90 9.74 -0.58 -9.41
CA PHE A 90 9.32 -0.21 -10.77
C PHE A 90 10.24 -0.75 -11.86
N ILE A 91 11.52 -0.95 -11.55
CA ILE A 91 12.50 -1.61 -12.44
C ILE A 91 12.16 -3.11 -12.54
N LEU A 92 11.99 -3.79 -11.39
CA LEU A 92 11.60 -5.20 -11.36
C LEU A 92 10.22 -5.44 -11.98
N GLY A 93 9.32 -4.47 -11.85
CA GLY A 93 7.95 -4.51 -12.38
C GLY A 93 7.81 -4.03 -13.83
N GLU A 94 8.89 -3.64 -14.53
CA GLU A 94 8.84 -3.04 -15.87
C GLU A 94 8.05 -3.88 -16.89
N GLU A 95 8.39 -5.16 -17.02
CA GLU A 95 7.68 -6.09 -17.91
C GLU A 95 6.20 -6.22 -17.53
N PHE A 96 5.91 -6.30 -16.22
CA PHE A 96 4.54 -6.40 -15.73
C PHE A 96 3.75 -5.12 -16.04
N LEU A 97 4.32 -3.94 -15.82
CA LEU A 97 3.67 -2.67 -16.09
C LEU A 97 3.46 -2.44 -17.60
N GLY A 98 4.41 -2.91 -18.44
CA GLY A 98 4.33 -2.82 -19.89
C GLY A 98 4.27 -1.39 -20.41
N GLY A 99 5.02 -0.49 -19.79
CA GLY A 99 5.07 0.94 -20.11
C GLY A 99 3.85 1.76 -19.64
N GLY A 100 2.83 1.12 -19.06
CA GLY A 100 1.61 1.77 -18.57
C GLY A 100 1.78 2.46 -17.22
N ALA A 101 0.69 3.11 -16.77
CA ALA A 101 0.63 3.72 -15.44
C ALA A 101 0.71 2.65 -14.32
N GLY A 102 1.46 2.96 -13.26
CA GLY A 102 1.70 2.08 -12.13
C GLY A 102 1.38 2.69 -10.78
N ALA A 103 0.76 1.92 -9.89
CA ALA A 103 0.65 2.27 -8.48
C ALA A 103 1.55 1.35 -7.65
N MET A 104 2.10 1.85 -6.56
CA MET A 104 2.81 1.03 -5.58
C MET A 104 2.33 1.34 -4.17
N VAL A 105 2.18 0.28 -3.37
CA VAL A 105 1.96 0.38 -1.93
C VAL A 105 3.01 -0.46 -1.20
N LEU A 106 3.52 0.07 -0.09
CA LEU A 106 4.41 -0.69 0.78
C LEU A 106 3.61 -1.72 1.56
N GLY A 107 4.12 -2.95 1.60
CA GLY A 107 3.44 -4.12 2.17
C GLY A 107 3.20 -4.07 3.69
N ASP A 108 3.76 -3.07 4.37
CA ASP A 108 3.65 -2.83 5.80
C ASP A 108 2.87 -1.55 6.17
N ASN A 109 2.23 -0.93 5.18
CA ASN A 109 1.44 0.28 5.39
C ASN A 109 -0.06 -0.03 5.46
N ILE A 110 -0.70 0.52 6.48
CA ILE A 110 -2.14 0.41 6.71
C ILE A 110 -2.74 1.80 6.61
N PHE A 111 -3.82 1.92 5.84
CA PHE A 111 -4.56 3.15 5.67
C PHE A 111 -6.02 2.97 6.10
N TYR A 112 -6.54 3.93 6.85
CA TYR A 112 -7.93 3.98 7.22
C TYR A 112 -8.41 5.43 7.28
N GLY A 113 -9.58 5.71 6.70
CA GLY A 113 -10.17 7.04 6.74
C GLY A 113 -11.36 7.19 5.82
N ASN A 114 -12.26 8.09 6.19
CA ASN A 114 -13.44 8.38 5.37
C ASN A 114 -13.04 9.10 4.07
N GLY A 115 -13.68 8.73 2.96
CA GLY A 115 -13.39 9.31 1.64
C GLY A 115 -12.12 8.76 0.96
N PHE A 116 -11.39 7.84 1.59
CA PHE A 116 -10.13 7.30 1.03
C PHE A 116 -10.31 6.70 -0.37
N ARG A 117 -11.38 5.93 -0.60
CA ARG A 117 -11.70 5.39 -1.94
C ARG A 117 -11.78 6.46 -3.02
N SER A 118 -12.36 7.63 -2.71
CA SER A 118 -12.46 8.75 -3.66
C SER A 118 -11.10 9.35 -3.98
N MET A 119 -10.24 9.51 -2.96
CA MET A 119 -8.87 10.00 -3.13
C MET A 119 -8.04 9.04 -4.00
N LEU A 120 -8.14 7.73 -3.75
CA LEU A 120 -7.47 6.71 -4.56
C LEU A 120 -7.89 6.75 -6.03
N LYS A 121 -9.20 6.84 -6.29
CA LYS A 121 -9.72 6.96 -7.66
C LYS A 121 -9.28 8.26 -8.34
N SER A 122 -9.18 9.35 -7.59
CA SER A 122 -8.63 10.61 -8.11
C SER A 122 -7.16 10.46 -8.49
N ALA A 123 -6.35 9.78 -7.66
CA ALA A 123 -4.94 9.51 -7.96
C ALA A 123 -4.78 8.63 -9.22
N VAL A 124 -5.61 7.59 -9.36
CA VAL A 124 -5.64 6.77 -10.59
C VAL A 124 -5.97 7.62 -11.82
N ALA A 125 -7.03 8.43 -11.74
CA ALA A 125 -7.43 9.28 -12.85
C ALA A 125 -6.35 10.33 -13.20
N ASN A 126 -5.68 10.87 -12.19
CA ASN A 126 -4.59 11.81 -12.35
C ASN A 126 -3.40 11.19 -13.11
N ALA A 127 -3.02 9.98 -12.75
CA ALA A 127 -1.94 9.28 -13.44
C ALA A 127 -2.31 8.85 -14.87
N GLU A 128 -3.50 8.28 -15.08
CA GLU A 128 -3.91 7.75 -16.39
C GLU A 128 -4.34 8.81 -17.40
N LYS A 129 -4.99 9.89 -16.92
CA LYS A 129 -5.59 10.90 -17.82
C LYS A 129 -4.78 12.19 -17.91
N ASN A 130 -4.15 12.59 -16.80
CA ASN A 130 -3.44 13.86 -16.71
C ASN A 130 -1.92 13.71 -16.82
N GLY A 131 -1.40 12.48 -16.83
CA GLY A 131 0.04 12.22 -16.90
C GLY A 131 0.83 12.69 -15.67
N ARG A 132 0.18 12.77 -14.50
CA ARG A 132 0.76 13.31 -13.28
C ARG A 132 0.90 12.23 -12.21
N ALA A 133 1.99 12.27 -11.47
CA ALA A 133 2.17 11.43 -10.29
C ALA A 133 1.37 11.98 -9.10
N THR A 134 0.95 11.09 -8.20
CA THR A 134 0.31 11.46 -6.94
C THR A 134 0.93 10.68 -5.79
N VAL A 135 1.32 11.39 -4.75
CA VAL A 135 1.74 10.83 -3.46
C VAL A 135 0.85 11.39 -2.34
N PHE A 136 0.88 10.73 -1.17
CA PHE A 136 0.05 11.12 -0.04
C PHE A 136 0.92 11.62 1.11
N GLY A 137 0.63 12.83 1.60
CA GLY A 137 1.27 13.42 2.76
C GLY A 137 0.44 13.20 4.03
N TYR A 138 1.07 12.84 5.12
CA TYR A 138 0.45 12.64 6.43
C TYR A 138 1.24 13.35 7.52
N TYR A 139 0.55 14.07 8.40
CA TYR A 139 1.18 14.79 9.51
C TYR A 139 1.68 13.83 10.58
N VAL A 140 2.98 13.89 10.89
CA VAL A 140 3.63 13.04 11.91
C VAL A 140 4.42 13.89 12.91
N PRO A 141 4.60 13.43 14.16
CA PRO A 141 5.41 14.14 15.15
C PRO A 141 6.93 13.94 14.97
N ASP A 142 7.35 12.91 14.22
CA ASP A 142 8.74 12.45 14.01
C ASP A 142 9.09 12.35 12.51
N PRO A 143 8.99 13.49 11.75
CA PRO A 143 9.10 13.49 10.29
C PRO A 143 10.47 13.06 9.76
N GLU A 144 11.55 13.22 10.54
CA GLU A 144 12.93 12.85 10.18
C GLU A 144 13.13 11.36 9.84
N ARG A 145 12.13 10.54 10.09
CA ARG A 145 12.16 9.10 9.75
C ARG A 145 11.74 8.80 8.32
N PHE A 146 11.15 9.76 7.63
CA PHE A 146 10.44 9.60 6.37
C PHE A 146 10.95 10.55 5.28
N GLY A 147 10.46 10.41 4.08
CA GLY A 147 10.52 11.48 3.08
C GLY A 147 9.59 12.62 3.52
N VAL A 148 10.08 13.84 3.58
CA VAL A 148 9.34 15.02 4.09
C VAL A 148 9.06 16.00 2.97
N VAL A 149 7.80 16.43 2.84
CA VAL A 149 7.37 17.42 1.85
C VAL A 149 7.44 18.82 2.45
N GLU A 150 8.08 19.75 1.72
CA GLU A 150 7.98 21.17 1.98
C GLU A 150 6.87 21.80 1.12
N PHE A 151 6.07 22.69 1.71
CA PHE A 151 4.99 23.39 1.01
C PHE A 151 5.19 24.91 1.01
N ASP A 152 4.70 25.58 -0.04
CA ASP A 152 4.54 27.02 -0.05
C ASP A 152 3.28 27.46 0.74
N GLU A 153 3.06 28.78 0.83
CA GLU A 153 1.90 29.38 1.51
C GLU A 153 0.55 28.96 0.90
N ASN A 154 0.54 28.49 -0.35
CA ASN A 154 -0.65 28.04 -1.07
C ASN A 154 -0.85 26.54 -0.99
N GLY A 155 0.03 25.79 -0.26
CA GLY A 155 -0.01 24.35 -0.13
C GLY A 155 0.54 23.57 -1.33
N LYS A 156 1.30 24.24 -2.22
CA LYS A 156 2.01 23.58 -3.32
C LYS A 156 3.33 22.98 -2.81
N ALA A 157 3.61 21.74 -3.15
CA ALA A 157 4.88 21.11 -2.82
C ALA A 157 6.05 21.81 -3.52
N LEU A 158 7.07 22.17 -2.74
CA LEU A 158 8.30 22.83 -3.17
C LEU A 158 9.47 21.87 -3.26
N SER A 159 9.62 20.97 -2.29
CA SER A 159 10.68 19.98 -2.23
C SER A 159 10.23 18.74 -1.47
N ILE A 160 10.91 17.61 -1.71
CA ILE A 160 10.79 16.39 -0.91
C ILE A 160 12.20 15.97 -0.52
N GLU A 161 12.44 15.75 0.77
CA GLU A 161 13.75 15.35 1.29
C GLU A 161 13.66 14.01 2.03
N GLU A 162 14.54 13.05 1.68
CA GLU A 162 14.57 11.74 2.32
C GLU A 162 15.28 11.81 3.67
N LYS A 163 14.55 11.53 4.76
CA LYS A 163 15.07 11.47 6.13
C LYS A 163 15.94 12.66 6.50
N PRO A 164 15.41 13.89 6.37
CA PRO A 164 16.17 15.11 6.66
C PRO A 164 16.57 15.17 8.13
N LYS A 165 17.76 15.69 8.41
CA LYS A 165 18.20 15.96 9.80
C LYS A 165 17.41 17.12 10.42
N GLU A 166 17.02 18.07 9.60
CA GLU A 166 16.23 19.26 9.96
C GLU A 166 15.00 19.31 9.03
N PRO A 167 13.90 18.64 9.42
CA PRO A 167 12.70 18.60 8.59
C PRO A 167 12.08 19.98 8.39
N LYS A 168 11.75 20.32 7.14
CA LYS A 168 11.11 21.59 6.80
C LYS A 168 9.60 21.61 7.07
N SER A 169 8.99 20.48 7.32
CA SER A 169 7.60 20.32 7.71
C SER A 169 7.38 19.04 8.52
N ASN A 170 6.19 18.83 9.03
CA ASN A 170 5.76 17.59 9.67
C ASN A 170 5.00 16.64 8.71
N TYR A 171 4.99 16.92 7.41
CA TYR A 171 4.26 16.08 6.47
C TYR A 171 5.18 15.03 5.84
N ALA A 172 5.03 13.78 6.31
CA ALA A 172 5.70 12.63 5.76
C ALA A 172 4.99 12.12 4.49
N VAL A 173 5.76 11.73 3.48
CA VAL A 173 5.25 10.96 2.33
C VAL A 173 4.96 9.54 2.80
N THR A 174 3.72 9.09 2.62
CA THR A 174 3.31 7.74 3.00
C THR A 174 3.80 6.71 1.97
N GLY A 175 3.72 5.42 2.32
CA GLY A 175 4.10 4.33 1.41
C GLY A 175 3.06 3.99 0.34
N LEU A 176 2.47 5.01 -0.31
CA LEU A 176 1.47 4.83 -1.36
C LEU A 176 1.71 5.83 -2.49
N TYR A 177 1.93 5.32 -3.70
CA TYR A 177 2.40 6.06 -4.85
C TYR A 177 1.61 5.72 -6.09
N PHE A 178 1.27 6.73 -6.91
CA PHE A 178 0.63 6.58 -8.21
C PHE A 178 1.43 7.35 -9.25
N TYR A 179 1.83 6.66 -10.31
CA TYR A 179 2.64 7.25 -11.36
C TYR A 179 2.02 7.05 -12.73
N PRO A 180 2.18 8.02 -13.64
CA PRO A 180 1.75 7.87 -15.03
C PRO A 180 2.60 6.85 -15.79
N ALA A 181 2.24 6.60 -17.04
CA ALA A 181 3.01 5.78 -17.98
C ALA A 181 4.48 6.24 -18.05
N GLY A 182 5.40 5.27 -18.24
CA GLY A 182 6.84 5.53 -18.30
C GLY A 182 7.54 5.61 -16.94
N VAL A 183 6.90 5.21 -15.84
CA VAL A 183 7.53 5.23 -14.51
C VAL A 183 8.75 4.34 -14.41
N SER A 184 8.79 3.19 -15.10
CA SER A 184 9.93 2.29 -15.10
C SER A 184 11.15 2.94 -15.77
N ASP A 185 10.95 3.67 -16.87
CA ASP A 185 12.03 4.41 -17.56
C ASP A 185 12.64 5.49 -16.65
N ARG A 186 11.80 6.18 -15.85
CA ARG A 186 12.29 7.14 -14.86
C ARG A 186 13.00 6.45 -13.71
N ALA A 187 12.45 5.35 -13.19
CA ALA A 187 13.07 4.57 -12.12
C ALA A 187 14.47 4.05 -12.52
N ASN A 188 14.67 3.66 -13.79
CA ASN A 188 15.96 3.25 -14.33
C ASN A 188 17.02 4.40 -14.36
N GLN A 189 16.58 5.66 -14.24
CA GLN A 189 17.48 6.83 -14.18
C GLN A 189 17.87 7.19 -12.74
N VAL A 190 17.19 6.65 -11.73
CA VAL A 190 17.50 6.88 -10.31
C VAL A 190 18.87 6.29 -10.00
N LYS A 191 19.74 7.11 -9.42
CA LYS A 191 21.07 6.67 -8.95
C LYS A 191 21.00 6.32 -7.47
N PRO A 192 21.80 5.34 -7.02
CA PRO A 192 21.91 5.02 -5.60
C PRO A 192 22.28 6.25 -4.77
N SER A 193 21.61 6.46 -3.67
CA SER A 193 21.90 7.51 -2.68
C SER A 193 23.20 7.22 -1.92
N ALA A 194 23.60 8.11 -1.01
CA ALA A 194 24.71 7.87 -0.09
C ALA A 194 24.53 6.62 0.80
N ARG A 195 23.27 6.11 0.93
CA ARG A 195 22.93 4.86 1.60
C ARG A 195 23.03 3.62 0.71
N GLY A 196 23.33 3.80 -0.58
CA GLY A 196 23.35 2.73 -1.58
C GLY A 196 21.95 2.33 -2.07
N GLU A 197 20.90 3.08 -1.77
CA GLU A 197 19.51 2.76 -2.10
C GLU A 197 19.01 3.59 -3.30
N LEU A 198 18.20 2.96 -4.15
CA LEU A 198 17.40 3.63 -5.19
C LEU A 198 16.17 4.24 -4.53
N GLU A 199 16.31 5.49 -4.09
CA GLU A 199 15.31 6.16 -3.28
C GLU A 199 14.06 6.50 -4.09
N ILE A 200 12.90 6.21 -3.51
CA ILE A 200 11.61 6.63 -4.08
C ILE A 200 11.47 8.16 -4.05
N THR A 201 12.09 8.81 -3.08
CA THR A 201 12.14 10.27 -2.96
C THR A 201 12.81 10.90 -4.18
N THR A 202 13.90 10.31 -4.68
CA THR A 202 14.56 10.78 -5.92
C THR A 202 13.62 10.65 -7.12
N LEU A 203 12.86 9.55 -7.22
CA LEU A 203 11.86 9.39 -8.28
C LEU A 203 10.74 10.44 -8.16
N ASN A 204 10.27 10.73 -6.95
CA ASN A 204 9.29 11.78 -6.69
C ASN A 204 9.81 13.15 -7.07
N ASP A 205 11.09 13.47 -6.77
CA ASP A 205 11.73 14.75 -7.11
C ASP A 205 11.82 14.96 -8.63
N MET A 206 12.04 13.89 -9.40
CA MET A 206 12.02 13.99 -10.86
C MET A 206 10.65 14.47 -11.38
N TYR A 207 9.55 13.92 -10.82
CA TYR A 207 8.20 14.38 -11.15
C TYR A 207 7.89 15.77 -10.61
N LEU A 208 8.39 16.12 -9.42
CA LEU A 208 8.21 17.43 -8.82
C LEU A 208 8.89 18.52 -9.65
N ASN A 209 10.14 18.30 -10.06
CA ASN A 209 10.93 19.24 -10.88
C ASN A 209 10.31 19.47 -12.26
N ASP A 210 9.66 18.44 -12.83
CA ASP A 210 8.91 18.57 -14.09
C ASP A 210 7.52 19.24 -13.89
N GLY A 211 7.15 19.57 -12.65
CA GLY A 211 5.81 20.09 -12.32
C GLY A 211 4.69 19.06 -12.44
N LEU A 212 5.02 17.77 -12.42
CA LEU A 212 4.12 16.64 -12.64
C LEU A 212 3.82 15.83 -11.37
N LEU A 213 4.13 16.34 -10.18
CA LEU A 213 3.80 15.69 -8.91
C LEU A 213 2.69 16.44 -8.18
N ASP A 214 1.68 15.71 -7.76
CA ASP A 214 0.64 16.19 -6.85
C ASP A 214 0.80 15.50 -5.48
N VAL A 215 0.66 16.28 -4.41
CA VAL A 215 0.64 15.77 -3.04
C VAL A 215 -0.77 15.92 -2.49
N GLN A 216 -1.44 14.79 -2.17
CA GLN A 216 -2.73 14.79 -1.51
C GLN A 216 -2.53 14.61 0.00
N LEU A 217 -3.07 15.52 0.82
CA LEU A 217 -2.95 15.43 2.26
C LEU A 217 -4.04 14.54 2.85
N LEU A 218 -3.62 13.52 3.61
CA LEU A 218 -4.49 12.74 4.47
C LEU A 218 -4.77 13.57 5.73
N GLY A 219 -5.95 14.19 5.78
CA GLY A 219 -6.34 15.12 6.83
C GLY A 219 -6.79 14.43 8.13
N ARG A 220 -7.41 15.21 9.02
CA ARG A 220 -7.97 14.70 10.28
C ARG A 220 -9.01 13.62 9.99
N GLY A 221 -8.99 12.54 10.79
CA GLY A 221 -9.85 11.37 10.59
C GLY A 221 -9.23 10.27 9.75
N PHE A 222 -8.05 10.50 9.17
CA PHE A 222 -7.23 9.43 8.60
C PHE A 222 -6.28 8.86 9.63
N ALA A 223 -6.00 7.56 9.49
CA ALA A 223 -4.88 6.89 10.13
C ALA A 223 -4.00 6.28 9.04
N TRP A 224 -2.71 6.58 9.14
CA TRP A 224 -1.64 5.91 8.43
C TRP A 224 -0.72 5.25 9.46
N LEU A 225 -0.55 3.95 9.35
CA LEU A 225 0.22 3.15 10.29
C LEU A 225 1.37 2.48 9.55
N ASP A 226 2.60 2.83 9.93
CA ASP A 226 3.83 2.15 9.53
C ASP A 226 4.18 1.10 10.59
N THR A 227 4.14 -0.18 10.23
CA THR A 227 4.35 -1.29 11.16
C THR A 227 5.81 -1.73 11.24
N GLY A 228 6.74 -0.79 11.16
CA GLY A 228 8.19 -1.05 11.07
C GLY A 228 8.88 -1.43 12.38
N THR A 229 8.23 -1.30 13.54
CA THR A 229 8.78 -1.60 14.87
C THR A 229 7.83 -2.46 15.70
N MET A 230 8.31 -3.09 16.78
CA MET A 230 7.46 -3.87 17.70
C MET A 230 6.30 -3.04 18.25
N LYS A 231 6.60 -1.79 18.63
CA LYS A 231 5.58 -0.89 19.17
C LYS A 231 4.55 -0.53 18.11
N SER A 232 4.97 -0.11 16.91
CA SER A 232 4.03 0.29 15.85
C SER A 232 3.23 -0.89 15.31
N LEU A 233 3.77 -2.12 15.35
CA LEU A 233 3.04 -3.35 15.04
C LEU A 233 1.89 -3.58 16.04
N LEU A 234 2.17 -3.44 17.35
CA LEU A 234 1.17 -3.56 18.40
C LEU A 234 0.13 -2.44 18.31
N ASP A 235 0.58 -1.20 18.12
CA ASP A 235 -0.30 -0.02 18.00
C ASP A 235 -1.27 -0.19 16.81
N ALA A 236 -0.79 -0.74 15.68
CA ALA A 236 -1.62 -1.03 14.52
C ALA A 236 -2.69 -2.10 14.81
N ALA A 237 -2.31 -3.19 15.51
CA ALA A 237 -3.27 -4.22 15.88
C ALA A 237 -4.34 -3.69 16.84
N ASN A 238 -3.96 -2.91 17.84
CA ASN A 238 -4.89 -2.27 18.79
C ASN A 238 -5.80 -1.25 18.10
N PHE A 239 -5.27 -0.47 17.15
CA PHE A 239 -6.07 0.49 16.38
C PHE A 239 -7.14 -0.23 15.56
N VAL A 240 -6.75 -1.28 14.82
CA VAL A 240 -7.68 -2.05 13.99
C VAL A 240 -8.74 -2.70 14.85
N GLU A 241 -8.37 -3.36 15.95
CA GLU A 241 -9.31 -3.97 16.89
C GLU A 241 -10.32 -2.95 17.41
N MET A 242 -9.84 -1.81 17.91
CA MET A 242 -10.69 -0.77 18.48
C MET A 242 -11.70 -0.21 17.45
N ILE A 243 -11.25 0.07 16.24
CA ILE A 243 -12.14 0.60 15.20
C ILE A 243 -13.16 -0.45 14.77
N GLN A 244 -12.71 -1.69 14.49
CA GLN A 244 -13.61 -2.76 14.05
C GLN A 244 -14.68 -3.08 15.12
N SER A 245 -14.28 -3.17 16.38
CA SER A 245 -15.21 -3.47 17.49
C SER A 245 -16.20 -2.34 17.75
N ARG A 246 -15.82 -1.08 17.55
CA ARG A 246 -16.69 0.09 17.77
C ARG A 246 -17.62 0.39 16.61
N GLN A 247 -17.18 0.16 15.39
CA GLN A 247 -17.95 0.50 14.17
C GLN A 247 -18.71 -0.70 13.61
N GLY A 248 -18.40 -1.93 14.05
CA GLY A 248 -19.03 -3.16 13.53
C GLY A 248 -18.67 -3.45 12.07
N ILE A 249 -17.48 -3.03 11.65
CA ILE A 249 -16.94 -3.22 10.29
C ILE A 249 -15.67 -4.07 10.33
N THR A 250 -15.19 -4.51 9.18
CA THR A 250 -13.84 -5.09 9.03
C THR A 250 -13.00 -4.18 8.14
N ILE A 251 -11.85 -3.71 8.64
CA ILE A 251 -10.93 -2.88 7.88
C ILE A 251 -10.18 -3.77 6.89
N SER A 252 -10.19 -3.39 5.59
CA SER A 252 -9.36 -4.02 4.56
C SER A 252 -9.55 -5.54 4.45
N ALA A 253 -10.81 -5.99 4.36
CA ALA A 253 -11.13 -7.36 3.96
C ALA A 253 -11.13 -7.46 2.43
N PRO A 254 -10.16 -8.14 1.79
CA PRO A 254 -10.07 -8.17 0.31
C PRO A 254 -11.34 -8.69 -0.36
N GLU A 255 -12.01 -9.68 0.21
CA GLU A 255 -13.25 -10.25 -0.33
C GLU A 255 -14.40 -9.23 -0.33
N GLU A 256 -14.53 -8.49 0.75
CA GLU A 256 -15.53 -7.43 0.86
C GLU A 256 -15.22 -6.29 -0.11
N VAL A 257 -13.96 -5.85 -0.18
CA VAL A 257 -13.51 -4.83 -1.14
C VAL A 257 -13.77 -5.28 -2.58
N ALA A 258 -13.50 -6.55 -2.89
CA ALA A 258 -13.79 -7.15 -4.18
C ALA A 258 -15.29 -7.09 -4.52
N TYR A 259 -16.14 -7.45 -3.57
CA TYR A 259 -17.60 -7.42 -3.74
C TYR A 259 -18.12 -5.98 -3.94
N VAL A 260 -17.71 -5.05 -3.09
CA VAL A 260 -18.12 -3.63 -3.18
C VAL A 260 -17.65 -2.96 -4.46
N ASN A 261 -16.51 -3.39 -5.02
CA ASN A 261 -16.01 -2.91 -6.31
C ASN A 261 -16.61 -3.66 -7.51
N GLY A 262 -17.44 -4.69 -7.28
CA GLY A 262 -18.02 -5.51 -8.35
C GLY A 262 -16.98 -6.43 -9.05
N PHE A 263 -15.88 -6.75 -8.38
CA PHE A 263 -14.89 -7.71 -8.91
C PHE A 263 -15.37 -9.15 -8.77
N ILE A 264 -16.15 -9.43 -7.71
CA ILE A 264 -16.83 -10.70 -7.47
C ILE A 264 -18.32 -10.49 -7.23
N GLY A 265 -19.11 -11.53 -7.50
CA GLY A 265 -20.54 -11.56 -7.18
C GLY A 265 -20.81 -12.00 -5.74
N LYS A 266 -22.09 -11.95 -5.36
CA LYS A 266 -22.59 -12.35 -4.04
C LYS A 266 -22.28 -13.82 -3.74
N GLU A 267 -22.45 -14.69 -4.72
CA GLU A 267 -22.21 -16.13 -4.60
C GLU A 267 -20.77 -16.40 -4.19
N ARG A 268 -19.81 -15.73 -4.86
CA ARG A 268 -18.38 -15.87 -4.54
C ARG A 268 -18.04 -15.36 -3.14
N LEU A 269 -18.65 -14.24 -2.72
CA LEU A 269 -18.50 -13.74 -1.35
C LEU A 269 -19.04 -14.73 -0.31
N GLN A 270 -20.17 -15.39 -0.61
CA GLN A 270 -20.75 -16.43 0.26
C GLN A 270 -19.85 -17.66 0.37
N GLU A 271 -19.23 -18.10 -0.74
CA GLU A 271 -18.22 -19.17 -0.73
C GLU A 271 -17.04 -18.82 0.18
N SER A 272 -16.51 -17.60 0.06
CA SER A 272 -15.44 -17.10 0.94
C SER A 272 -15.86 -17.10 2.41
N ALA A 273 -17.06 -16.63 2.72
CA ALA A 273 -17.59 -16.65 4.07
C ALA A 273 -17.69 -18.09 4.64
N GLN A 274 -18.12 -19.05 3.82
CA GLN A 274 -18.18 -20.47 4.21
C GLN A 274 -16.79 -21.06 4.46
N MET A 275 -15.80 -20.71 3.63
CA MET A 275 -14.42 -21.16 3.80
C MET A 275 -13.81 -20.71 5.13
N TYR A 276 -14.11 -19.48 5.59
CA TYR A 276 -13.65 -18.97 6.88
C TYR A 276 -14.53 -19.45 8.07
N GLY A 277 -15.66 -20.07 7.79
CA GLY A 277 -16.53 -20.74 8.77
C GLY A 277 -17.04 -19.80 9.85
N LYS A 278 -16.93 -20.25 11.12
CA LYS A 278 -17.43 -19.52 12.30
C LYS A 278 -16.42 -18.49 12.85
N SER A 279 -15.38 -18.16 12.12
CA SER A 279 -14.46 -17.09 12.53
C SER A 279 -15.19 -15.74 12.49
N PRO A 280 -14.81 -14.74 13.32
CA PRO A 280 -15.38 -13.40 13.23
C PRO A 280 -15.26 -12.79 11.82
N TYR A 281 -14.19 -13.11 11.11
CA TYR A 281 -13.96 -12.69 9.72
C TYR A 281 -15.00 -13.32 8.76
N GLY A 282 -15.25 -14.64 8.89
CA GLY A 282 -16.25 -15.34 8.07
C GLY A 282 -17.68 -14.85 8.36
N GLU A 283 -18.03 -14.63 9.61
CA GLU A 283 -19.34 -14.07 10.00
C GLU A 283 -19.55 -12.65 9.48
N HIS A 284 -18.48 -11.83 9.45
CA HIS A 284 -18.52 -10.50 8.82
C HIS A 284 -18.83 -10.60 7.33
N LEU A 285 -18.09 -11.42 6.55
CA LEU A 285 -18.32 -11.60 5.13
C LEU A 285 -19.74 -12.10 4.82
N LYS A 286 -20.28 -12.98 5.68
CA LYS A 286 -21.66 -13.44 5.60
C LYS A 286 -22.65 -12.29 5.80
N ALA A 287 -22.41 -11.43 6.81
CA ALA A 287 -23.26 -10.26 7.07
C ALA A 287 -23.23 -9.27 5.88
N VAL A 288 -22.07 -9.07 5.27
CA VAL A 288 -21.92 -8.26 4.03
C VAL A 288 -22.75 -8.88 2.89
N ALA A 289 -22.62 -10.19 2.65
CA ALA A 289 -23.36 -10.88 1.59
C ALA A 289 -24.88 -10.86 1.81
N GLU A 290 -25.33 -10.81 3.07
CA GLU A 290 -26.74 -10.67 3.45
C GLU A 290 -27.24 -9.22 3.43
N GLY A 291 -26.38 -8.24 3.12
CA GLY A 291 -26.74 -6.82 3.08
C GLY A 291 -26.98 -6.19 4.46
N LYS A 292 -26.46 -6.79 5.52
CA LYS A 292 -26.59 -6.32 6.91
C LYS A 292 -25.57 -5.24 7.27
N VAL A 293 -24.42 -5.21 6.56
CA VAL A 293 -23.41 -4.15 6.68
C VAL A 293 -23.72 -3.08 5.64
N ARG A 294 -23.82 -1.81 6.08
CA ARG A 294 -24.04 -0.64 5.21
C ARG A 294 -22.86 0.31 5.34
N TYR A 295 -22.45 0.90 4.21
CA TYR A 295 -21.36 1.89 4.09
C TYR A 295 -21.92 3.30 3.93
#